data_3e34805ee1ba7de72cb75d9efc10de2c
#
_entry.id   3e34805ee1ba7de72cb75d9efc10de2c
#
_cell.length_a   1.000
_cell.length_b   1.000
_cell.length_c   1.000
_cell.angle_alpha   90.00
_cell.angle_beta   90.00
_cell.angle_gamma   90.00
#
_symmetry.space_group_name_H-M   'P 1'
#
loop_
_entity.id
_entity.type
_entity.pdbx_description
1 polymer ?
#
loop_
_entity_poly.entity_id
_entity_poly.type
_entity_poly.pdbx_seq_one_letter_code
_entity_poly.pdbx_strand_id
1 'polypeptide(L)'
;MLDRVQLKLEAKAITKNARVSAYLFTLLYLVIIMVLEGLDWLASGGMMAEYAYLYGDLEMMELFQYLPRLSLPPVAITFISIVISLVSAILGTGYILYTMNVRKGLETPYATLFDGFLFAGKVILLQIVMGIFVFLWSMLFIIPGIVAGYRYRFALYNLCDNPSIGMMEALNMSKAQTRGHKWELFVLDLSFIGWSILCSLTLGILSIWIMPYMQQTDIGYFEAIKRMSGIGSHKPEDDGQFHSDDRFDGGPASYDPER
;
A
#
# COMPACT_ATOMS: atom_id res chain seq x y z
N MET A 1 -16.60 10.29 15.51
CA MET A 1 -16.35 8.84 15.35
C MET A 1 -16.74 8.48 13.92
N LEU A 2 -15.83 7.89 13.15
CA LEU A 2 -16.10 7.50 11.76
C LEU A 2 -17.13 6.36 11.73
N ASP A 3 -18.15 6.48 10.88
CA ASP A 3 -19.12 5.40 10.68
C ASP A 3 -18.50 4.27 9.84
N ARG A 4 -18.03 3.24 10.55
CA ARG A 4 -17.40 2.06 9.94
C ARG A 4 -18.36 1.25 9.07
N VAL A 5 -19.65 1.27 9.38
CA VAL A 5 -20.65 0.55 8.60
C VAL A 5 -20.82 1.23 7.25
N GLN A 6 -20.93 2.54 7.24
CA GLN A 6 -21.03 3.33 6.01
C GLN A 6 -19.79 3.15 5.13
N LEU A 7 -18.57 3.25 5.69
CA LEU A 7 -17.33 3.02 4.96
C LEU A 7 -17.27 1.63 4.31
N LYS A 8 -17.73 0.59 5.01
CA LYS A 8 -17.79 -0.76 4.48
C LYS A 8 -18.82 -0.93 3.37
N LEU A 9 -19.97 -0.27 3.47
CA LEU A 9 -20.99 -0.27 2.41
C LEU A 9 -20.49 0.45 1.16
N GLU A 10 -19.84 1.60 1.31
CA GLU A 10 -19.20 2.33 0.22
C GLU A 10 -18.12 1.48 -0.45
N ALA A 11 -17.22 0.87 0.33
CA ALA A 11 -16.17 -0.01 -0.19
C ALA A 11 -16.74 -1.16 -1.01
N LYS A 12 -17.81 -1.80 -0.55
CA LYS A 12 -18.50 -2.86 -1.28
C LYS A 12 -19.12 -2.37 -2.58
N ALA A 13 -19.74 -1.19 -2.58
CA ALA A 13 -20.35 -0.60 -3.76
C ALA A 13 -19.27 -0.23 -4.80
N ILE A 14 -18.17 0.39 -4.37
CA ILE A 14 -17.05 0.77 -5.24
C ILE A 14 -16.41 -0.48 -5.87
N THR A 15 -16.13 -1.51 -5.07
CA THR A 15 -15.54 -2.76 -5.56
C THR A 15 -16.43 -3.44 -6.61
N LYS A 16 -17.76 -3.43 -6.41
CA LYS A 16 -18.71 -4.04 -7.34
C LYS A 16 -18.86 -3.26 -8.66
N ASN A 17 -18.76 -1.94 -8.60
CA ASN A 17 -19.03 -1.04 -9.73
C ASN A 17 -17.75 -0.60 -10.48
N ALA A 18 -16.58 -1.13 -10.11
CA ALA A 18 -15.33 -0.81 -10.77
C ALA A 18 -15.38 -1.19 -12.26
N ARG A 19 -15.01 -0.26 -13.17
CA ARG A 19 -14.98 -0.49 -14.63
C ARG A 19 -14.04 -1.63 -15.02
N VAL A 20 -12.81 -1.61 -14.51
CA VAL A 20 -11.92 -2.76 -14.51
C VAL A 20 -12.27 -3.59 -13.29
N SER A 21 -12.66 -4.84 -13.48
CA SER A 21 -13.10 -5.69 -12.38
C SER A 21 -12.06 -5.77 -11.28
N ALA A 22 -12.38 -5.26 -10.09
CA ALA A 22 -11.51 -5.31 -8.93
C ALA A 22 -11.12 -6.76 -8.57
N TYR A 23 -12.00 -7.70 -8.82
CA TYR A 23 -11.76 -9.13 -8.58
C TYR A 23 -10.73 -9.71 -9.55
N LEU A 24 -10.80 -9.36 -10.84
CA LEU A 24 -9.83 -9.83 -11.84
C LEU A 24 -8.47 -9.16 -11.62
N PHE A 25 -8.44 -7.89 -11.23
CA PHE A 25 -7.20 -7.21 -10.88
C PHE A 25 -6.54 -7.85 -9.66
N THR A 26 -7.34 -8.16 -8.62
CA THR A 26 -6.86 -8.85 -7.43
C THR A 26 -6.38 -10.27 -7.76
N LEU A 27 -7.10 -11.00 -8.63
CA LEU A 27 -6.66 -12.32 -9.10
C LEU A 27 -5.30 -12.23 -9.80
N LEU A 28 -5.13 -11.28 -10.73
CA LEU A 28 -3.86 -11.05 -11.41
C LEU A 28 -2.73 -10.76 -10.42
N TYR A 29 -2.97 -9.86 -9.46
CA TYR A 29 -2.02 -9.54 -8.40
C TYR A 29 -1.65 -10.78 -7.59
N LEU A 30 -2.64 -11.55 -7.11
CA LEU A 30 -2.43 -12.76 -6.31
C LEU A 30 -1.68 -13.85 -7.09
N VAL A 31 -1.97 -14.03 -8.39
CA VAL A 31 -1.24 -14.99 -9.24
C VAL A 31 0.22 -14.59 -9.37
N ILE A 32 0.51 -13.31 -9.59
CA ILE A 32 1.90 -12.83 -9.70
C ILE A 32 2.63 -13.04 -8.37
N ILE A 33 2.03 -12.67 -7.25
CA ILE A 33 2.63 -12.87 -5.92
C ILE A 33 2.84 -14.36 -5.65
N MET A 34 1.87 -15.23 -5.96
CA MET A 34 1.99 -16.68 -5.78
C MET A 34 3.14 -17.27 -6.61
N VAL A 35 3.36 -16.77 -7.82
CA VAL A 35 4.51 -17.19 -8.65
C VAL A 35 5.81 -16.71 -8.01
N LEU A 36 5.91 -15.47 -7.54
CA LEU A 36 7.11 -14.95 -6.89
C LEU A 36 7.44 -15.70 -5.60
N GLU A 37 6.45 -15.91 -4.74
CA GLU A 37 6.62 -16.70 -3.50
C GLU A 37 6.96 -18.17 -3.80
N GLY A 38 6.38 -18.74 -4.86
CA GLY A 38 6.72 -20.09 -5.33
C GLY A 38 8.16 -20.20 -5.82
N LEU A 39 8.69 -19.18 -6.49
CA LEU A 39 10.10 -19.12 -6.89
C LEU A 39 11.01 -18.99 -5.67
N ASP A 40 10.64 -18.19 -4.68
CA ASP A 40 11.41 -18.08 -3.42
C ASP A 40 11.42 -19.41 -2.65
N TRP A 41 10.26 -20.05 -2.53
CA TRP A 41 10.16 -21.37 -1.91
C TRP A 41 11.01 -22.43 -2.65
N LEU A 42 10.99 -22.42 -3.98
CA LEU A 42 11.82 -23.34 -4.79
C LEU A 42 13.32 -23.04 -4.58
N ALA A 43 13.71 -21.78 -4.52
CA ALA A 43 15.08 -21.37 -4.29
C ALA A 43 15.54 -21.74 -2.86
N SER A 44 14.69 -21.55 -1.86
CA SER A 44 14.97 -21.82 -0.44
C SER A 44 14.79 -23.28 -0.03
N GLY A 45 14.17 -24.12 -0.88
CA GLY A 45 13.88 -25.54 -0.56
C GLY A 45 15.10 -26.35 -0.18
N GLY A 46 16.27 -26.01 -0.74
CA GLY A 46 17.57 -26.62 -0.33
C GLY A 46 17.96 -26.27 1.11
N MET A 47 17.74 -25.05 1.56
CA MET A 47 18.00 -24.64 2.94
C MET A 47 17.09 -25.36 3.93
N MET A 48 15.80 -25.50 3.62
CA MET A 48 14.85 -26.24 4.46
C MET A 48 15.25 -27.71 4.63
N ALA A 49 15.76 -28.36 3.57
CA ALA A 49 16.27 -29.71 3.64
C ALA A 49 17.54 -29.84 4.51
N GLU A 50 18.41 -28.83 4.47
CA GLU A 50 19.61 -28.77 5.31
C GLU A 50 19.23 -28.55 6.79
N TYR A 51 18.23 -27.71 7.09
CA TYR A 51 17.70 -27.58 8.45
C TYR A 51 17.06 -28.88 8.96
N ALA A 52 16.25 -29.57 8.13
CA ALA A 52 15.66 -30.86 8.52
C ALA A 52 16.74 -31.91 8.82
N TYR A 53 17.82 -31.94 8.04
CA TYR A 53 18.97 -32.79 8.30
C TYR A 53 19.67 -32.46 9.62
N LEU A 54 19.89 -31.15 9.89
CA LEU A 54 20.60 -30.68 11.08
C LEU A 54 19.83 -30.99 12.38
N TYR A 55 18.51 -30.96 12.34
CA TYR A 55 17.63 -31.22 13.48
C TYR A 55 17.16 -32.67 13.57
N GLY A 56 17.56 -33.54 12.64
CA GLY A 56 17.29 -34.99 12.66
C GLY A 56 15.83 -35.37 12.37
N ASP A 57 15.09 -34.48 11.67
CA ASP A 57 13.72 -34.75 11.29
C ASP A 57 13.67 -35.64 10.03
N LEU A 58 13.62 -36.95 10.25
CA LEU A 58 13.65 -37.96 9.21
C LEU A 58 12.45 -37.91 8.26
N GLU A 59 11.25 -37.58 8.77
CA GLU A 59 10.04 -37.49 7.95
C GLU A 59 10.13 -36.31 6.99
N MET A 60 10.60 -35.18 7.47
CA MET A 60 10.84 -34.01 6.63
C MET A 60 11.96 -34.25 5.62
N MET A 61 13.01 -34.97 5.98
CA MET A 61 14.09 -35.34 5.06
C MET A 61 13.59 -36.18 3.88
N GLU A 62 12.74 -37.18 4.14
CA GLU A 62 12.17 -38.01 3.07
C GLU A 62 11.25 -37.19 2.14
N LEU A 63 10.45 -36.29 2.69
CA LEU A 63 9.59 -35.42 1.91
C LEU A 63 10.38 -34.47 1.00
N PHE A 64 11.46 -33.85 1.54
CA PHE A 64 12.25 -32.87 0.80
C PHE A 64 13.17 -33.50 -0.26
N GLN A 65 13.52 -34.78 -0.18
CA GLN A 65 14.34 -35.40 -1.23
C GLN A 65 13.63 -35.53 -2.59
N TYR A 66 12.29 -35.48 -2.63
CA TYR A 66 11.49 -35.53 -3.86
C TYR A 66 11.22 -34.16 -4.47
N LEU A 67 11.54 -33.06 -3.76
CA LEU A 67 11.33 -31.73 -4.29
C LEU A 67 12.46 -31.31 -5.24
N PRO A 68 12.15 -30.59 -6.34
CA PRO A 68 13.19 -30.05 -7.20
C PRO A 68 14.06 -29.06 -6.40
N ARG A 69 15.35 -29.28 -6.40
CA ARG A 69 16.32 -28.45 -5.65
C ARG A 69 17.14 -27.63 -6.62
N LEU A 70 17.15 -26.32 -6.45
CA LEU A 70 18.21 -25.47 -6.98
C LEU A 70 19.38 -25.53 -5.98
N SER A 71 20.50 -26.13 -6.41
CA SER A 71 21.72 -26.17 -5.60
C SER A 71 22.43 -24.81 -5.64
N LEU A 72 21.85 -23.81 -4.96
CA LEU A 72 22.38 -22.46 -4.86
C LEU A 72 23.09 -22.25 -3.51
N PRO A 73 24.17 -21.45 -3.47
CA PRO A 73 24.80 -21.09 -2.20
C PRO A 73 23.84 -20.23 -1.36
N PRO A 74 23.88 -20.32 -0.01
CA PRO A 74 22.97 -19.59 0.89
C PRO A 74 22.92 -18.07 0.64
N VAL A 75 24.07 -17.48 0.27
CA VAL A 75 24.15 -16.04 -0.08
C VAL A 75 23.30 -15.72 -1.31
N ALA A 76 23.30 -16.58 -2.33
CA ALA A 76 22.49 -16.37 -3.54
C ALA A 76 20.99 -16.52 -3.23
N ILE A 77 20.61 -17.48 -2.40
CA ILE A 77 19.24 -17.68 -1.95
C ILE A 77 18.75 -16.42 -1.21
N THR A 78 19.53 -15.95 -0.22
CA THR A 78 19.19 -14.74 0.54
C THR A 78 19.03 -13.52 -0.39
N PHE A 79 19.92 -13.38 -1.38
CA PHE A 79 19.83 -12.29 -2.36
C PHE A 79 18.54 -12.38 -3.20
N ILE A 80 18.20 -13.58 -3.67
CA ILE A 80 16.96 -13.83 -4.43
C ILE A 80 15.72 -13.48 -3.58
N SER A 81 15.67 -13.94 -2.32
CA SER A 81 14.56 -13.65 -1.40
C SER A 81 14.41 -12.15 -1.15
N ILE A 82 15.53 -11.43 -0.99
CA ILE A 82 15.49 -9.96 -0.86
C ILE A 82 14.90 -9.31 -2.11
N VAL A 83 15.35 -9.71 -3.30
CA VAL A 83 14.86 -9.15 -4.56
C VAL A 83 13.37 -9.44 -4.73
N ILE A 84 12.92 -10.66 -4.48
CA ILE A 84 11.50 -11.04 -4.54
C ILE A 84 10.67 -10.21 -3.56
N SER A 85 11.14 -10.06 -2.33
CA SER A 85 10.46 -9.24 -1.31
C SER A 85 10.33 -7.78 -1.74
N LEU A 86 11.37 -7.19 -2.34
CA LEU A 86 11.32 -5.82 -2.85
C LEU A 86 10.35 -5.67 -4.03
N VAL A 87 10.35 -6.62 -4.96
CA VAL A 87 9.42 -6.62 -6.09
C VAL A 87 7.98 -6.76 -5.60
N SER A 88 7.73 -7.68 -4.67
CA SER A 88 6.40 -7.87 -4.04
C SER A 88 5.90 -6.60 -3.35
N ALA A 89 6.79 -5.88 -2.66
CA ALA A 89 6.48 -4.60 -2.02
C ALA A 89 6.10 -3.51 -3.03
N ILE A 90 6.79 -3.44 -4.18
CA ILE A 90 6.48 -2.49 -5.25
C ILE A 90 5.14 -2.84 -5.92
N LEU A 91 4.89 -4.12 -6.20
CA LEU A 91 3.60 -4.57 -6.74
C LEU A 91 2.45 -4.31 -5.77
N GLY A 92 2.66 -4.50 -4.46
CA GLY A 92 1.69 -4.12 -3.43
C GLY A 92 1.36 -2.62 -3.46
N THR A 93 2.35 -1.77 -3.75
CA THR A 93 2.15 -0.34 -3.96
C THR A 93 1.31 -0.07 -5.21
N GLY A 94 1.56 -0.78 -6.33
CA GLY A 94 0.74 -0.72 -7.54
C GLY A 94 -0.72 -1.13 -7.28
N TYR A 95 -0.94 -2.14 -6.43
CA TYR A 95 -2.27 -2.54 -6.00
C TYR A 95 -2.99 -1.44 -5.19
N ILE A 96 -2.27 -0.73 -4.32
CA ILE A 96 -2.80 0.44 -3.59
C ILE A 96 -3.18 1.56 -4.56
N LEU A 97 -2.31 1.88 -5.53
CA LEU A 97 -2.58 2.89 -6.56
C LEU A 97 -3.84 2.56 -7.36
N TYR A 98 -3.97 1.31 -7.83
CA TYR A 98 -5.19 0.84 -8.49
C TYR A 98 -6.42 1.10 -7.62
N THR A 99 -6.37 0.68 -6.36
CA THR A 99 -7.52 0.77 -5.45
C THR A 99 -7.91 2.23 -5.15
N MET A 100 -6.92 3.13 -5.01
CA MET A 100 -7.13 4.57 -4.86
C MET A 100 -7.75 5.20 -6.11
N ASN A 101 -7.27 4.83 -7.29
CA ASN A 101 -7.77 5.35 -8.56
C ASN A 101 -9.22 4.90 -8.81
N VAL A 102 -9.53 3.63 -8.55
CA VAL A 102 -10.90 3.11 -8.64
C VAL A 102 -11.84 3.88 -7.71
N ARG A 103 -11.40 4.20 -6.49
CA ARG A 103 -12.18 5.00 -5.55
C ARG A 103 -12.42 6.43 -6.03
N LYS A 104 -11.45 7.02 -6.72
CA LYS A 104 -11.57 8.34 -7.37
C LYS A 104 -12.40 8.31 -8.67
N GLY A 105 -12.89 7.13 -9.08
CA GLY A 105 -13.67 6.94 -10.32
C GLY A 105 -12.83 7.03 -11.61
N LEU A 106 -11.51 6.92 -11.49
CA LEU A 106 -10.59 6.98 -12.63
C LEU A 106 -10.56 5.64 -13.38
N GLU A 107 -10.37 5.68 -14.69
CA GLU A 107 -10.10 4.50 -15.50
C GLU A 107 -8.69 3.98 -15.20
N THR A 108 -8.61 2.75 -14.72
CA THR A 108 -7.36 2.21 -14.22
C THR A 108 -7.05 0.90 -14.95
N PRO A 109 -6.12 0.89 -15.92
CA PRO A 109 -5.75 -0.31 -16.65
C PRO A 109 -5.00 -1.31 -15.74
N TYR A 110 -4.88 -2.57 -16.15
CA TYR A 110 -4.12 -3.60 -15.45
C TYR A 110 -2.63 -3.23 -15.28
N ALA A 111 -2.10 -2.44 -16.21
CA ALA A 111 -0.71 -1.97 -16.16
C ALA A 111 -0.39 -1.12 -14.92
N THR A 112 -1.40 -0.51 -14.29
CA THR A 112 -1.25 0.27 -13.04
C THR A 112 -0.61 -0.54 -11.91
N LEU A 113 -0.69 -1.87 -11.96
CA LEU A 113 0.02 -2.75 -11.03
C LEU A 113 1.52 -2.47 -11.01
N PHE A 114 2.08 -2.04 -12.13
CA PHE A 114 3.51 -1.75 -12.29
C PHE A 114 3.86 -0.28 -12.05
N ASP A 115 2.89 0.62 -11.85
CA ASP A 115 3.14 2.04 -11.62
C ASP A 115 3.95 2.30 -10.34
N GLY A 116 3.92 1.37 -9.37
CA GLY A 116 4.78 1.41 -8.20
C GLY A 116 6.27 1.47 -8.52
N PHE A 117 6.70 0.96 -9.68
CA PHE A 117 8.09 1.02 -10.13
C PHE A 117 8.56 2.43 -10.48
N LEU A 118 7.66 3.35 -10.84
CA LEU A 118 8.01 4.74 -11.17
C LEU A 118 8.67 5.48 -9.99
N PHE A 119 8.35 5.11 -8.76
CA PHE A 119 8.93 5.68 -7.55
C PHE A 119 9.42 4.60 -6.56
N ALA A 120 9.84 3.45 -7.09
CA ALA A 120 10.27 2.28 -6.33
C ALA A 120 11.32 2.61 -5.26
N GLY A 121 12.28 3.47 -5.55
CA GLY A 121 13.30 3.88 -4.58
C GLY A 121 12.71 4.51 -3.31
N LYS A 122 11.69 5.35 -3.45
CA LYS A 122 10.98 5.95 -2.31
C LYS A 122 10.16 4.91 -1.54
N VAL A 123 9.50 3.98 -2.25
CA VAL A 123 8.72 2.90 -1.67
C VAL A 123 9.61 1.99 -0.83
N ILE A 124 10.71 1.52 -1.41
CA ILE A 124 11.67 0.63 -0.74
C ILE A 124 12.24 1.32 0.50
N LEU A 125 12.73 2.55 0.35
CA LEU A 125 13.32 3.29 1.46
C LEU A 125 12.30 3.54 2.57
N LEU A 126 11.06 3.90 2.22
CA LEU A 126 9.97 4.08 3.18
C LEU A 126 9.70 2.79 3.96
N GLN A 127 9.60 1.65 3.27
CA GLN A 127 9.31 0.36 3.90
C GLN A 127 10.46 -0.11 4.80
N ILE A 128 11.72 0.09 4.38
CA ILE A 128 12.88 -0.23 5.22
C ILE A 128 12.85 0.61 6.50
N VAL A 129 12.65 1.91 6.40
CA VAL A 129 12.62 2.80 7.58
C VAL A 129 11.44 2.49 8.49
N MET A 130 10.26 2.23 7.93
CA MET A 130 9.10 1.78 8.70
C MET A 130 9.39 0.45 9.43
N GLY A 131 9.97 -0.52 8.70
CA GLY A 131 10.35 -1.82 9.27
C GLY A 131 11.32 -1.68 10.42
N ILE A 132 12.37 -0.87 10.28
CA ILE A 132 13.34 -0.59 11.35
C ILE A 132 12.63 0.01 12.56
N PHE A 133 11.79 1.02 12.39
CA PHE A 133 11.09 1.63 13.52
C PHE A 133 10.13 0.65 14.21
N VAL A 134 9.35 -0.11 13.45
CA VAL A 134 8.44 -1.10 14.03
C VAL A 134 9.24 -2.19 14.76
N PHE A 135 10.32 -2.67 14.15
CA PHE A 135 11.21 -3.67 14.76
C PHE A 135 11.81 -3.19 16.09
N LEU A 136 12.37 -1.98 16.12
CA LEU A 136 12.94 -1.40 17.33
C LEU A 136 11.91 -1.28 18.46
N TRP A 137 10.68 -0.83 18.14
CA TRP A 137 9.60 -0.77 19.12
C TRP A 137 9.13 -2.15 19.58
N SER A 138 9.15 -3.13 18.66
CA SER A 138 8.77 -4.52 18.98
C SER A 138 9.82 -5.22 19.86
N MET A 139 11.10 -4.88 19.69
CA MET A 139 12.16 -5.36 20.60
C MET A 139 12.00 -4.87 22.03
N LEU A 140 11.45 -3.66 22.19
CA LEU A 140 11.20 -3.12 23.52
C LEU A 140 10.05 -3.86 24.21
N PHE A 141 8.89 -3.93 23.53
CA PHE A 141 7.71 -4.73 23.91
C PHE A 141 6.81 -4.95 22.69
N ILE A 142 6.07 -6.05 22.66
CA ILE A 142 5.13 -6.38 21.57
C ILE A 142 4.06 -5.28 21.37
N ILE A 143 3.47 -4.78 22.48
CA ILE A 143 2.42 -3.76 22.42
C ILE A 143 2.90 -2.45 21.78
N PRO A 144 4.04 -1.83 22.17
CA PRO A 144 4.59 -0.68 21.45
C PRO A 144 4.87 -0.92 19.99
N GLY A 145 5.30 -2.14 19.61
CA GLY A 145 5.48 -2.53 18.20
C GLY A 145 4.19 -2.47 17.40
N ILE A 146 3.10 -3.02 17.94
CA ILE A 146 1.76 -2.95 17.31
C ILE A 146 1.33 -1.48 17.17
N VAL A 147 1.47 -0.68 18.22
CA VAL A 147 1.14 0.76 18.20
C VAL A 147 1.98 1.52 17.16
N ALA A 148 3.25 1.14 16.96
CA ALA A 148 4.12 1.71 15.94
C ALA A 148 3.64 1.32 14.52
N GLY A 149 3.20 0.09 14.30
CA GLY A 149 2.58 -0.35 13.06
C GLY A 149 1.39 0.53 12.66
N TYR A 150 0.46 0.76 13.59
CA TYR A 150 -0.67 1.67 13.34
C TYR A 150 -0.24 3.12 13.12
N ARG A 151 0.83 3.57 13.77
CA ARG A 151 1.36 4.94 13.62
C ARG A 151 1.86 5.22 12.20
N TYR A 152 2.40 4.23 11.52
CA TYR A 152 2.98 4.37 10.19
C TYR A 152 2.07 3.83 9.06
N ARG A 153 0.87 3.31 9.38
CA ARG A 153 -0.03 2.64 8.44
C ARG A 153 -0.32 3.45 7.18
N PHE A 154 -0.49 4.76 7.31
CA PHE A 154 -0.85 5.65 6.20
C PHE A 154 0.34 6.24 5.44
N ALA A 155 1.59 5.93 5.85
CA ALA A 155 2.77 6.51 5.21
C ALA A 155 2.86 6.14 3.73
N LEU A 156 2.62 4.87 3.41
CA LEU A 156 2.61 4.41 2.02
C LEU A 156 1.43 5.00 1.23
N TYR A 157 0.27 5.15 1.85
CA TYR A 157 -0.90 5.78 1.21
C TYR A 157 -0.64 7.26 0.89
N ASN A 158 0.00 8.00 1.80
CA ASN A 158 0.41 9.39 1.53
C ASN A 158 1.38 9.47 0.36
N LEU A 159 2.34 8.55 0.27
CA LEU A 159 3.31 8.48 -0.84
C LEU A 159 2.64 8.09 -2.17
N CYS A 160 1.67 7.18 -2.16
CA CYS A 160 0.87 6.81 -3.33
C CYS A 160 -0.03 7.97 -3.80
N ASP A 161 -0.60 8.73 -2.87
CA ASP A 161 -1.46 9.86 -3.19
C ASP A 161 -0.68 11.06 -3.73
N ASN A 162 0.54 11.27 -3.23
CA ASN A 162 1.46 12.29 -3.72
C ASN A 162 2.91 11.77 -3.78
N PRO A 163 3.36 11.22 -4.92
CA PRO A 163 4.73 10.71 -5.08
C PRO A 163 5.83 11.80 -5.02
N SER A 164 5.47 13.08 -5.07
CA SER A 164 6.45 14.19 -5.00
C SER A 164 7.00 14.37 -3.58
N ILE A 165 6.25 14.02 -2.54
CA ILE A 165 6.67 14.18 -1.15
C ILE A 165 7.88 13.32 -0.79
N GLY A 166 8.62 13.77 0.23
CA GLY A 166 9.71 13.01 0.79
C GLY A 166 9.23 11.86 1.69
N MET A 167 10.03 10.81 1.81
CA MET A 167 9.74 9.66 2.68
C MET A 167 9.48 10.08 4.14
N MET A 168 10.31 10.96 4.72
CA MET A 168 10.14 11.44 6.10
C MET A 168 8.88 12.29 6.27
N GLU A 169 8.50 13.01 5.23
CA GLU A 169 7.26 13.76 5.20
C GLU A 169 6.04 12.82 5.23
N ALA A 170 6.02 11.79 4.38
CA ALA A 170 5.00 10.75 4.37
C ALA A 170 4.84 10.07 5.74
N LEU A 171 5.97 9.77 6.43
CA LEU A 171 5.97 9.23 7.78
C LEU A 171 5.39 10.21 8.80
N ASN A 172 5.77 11.49 8.74
CA ASN A 172 5.28 12.50 9.67
C ASN A 172 3.79 12.79 9.46
N MET A 173 3.34 12.83 8.21
CA MET A 173 1.90 12.92 7.88
C MET A 173 1.13 11.74 8.48
N SER A 174 1.60 10.51 8.30
CA SER A 174 0.98 9.31 8.86
C SER A 174 0.90 9.38 10.40
N LYS A 175 1.98 9.82 11.07
CA LYS A 175 1.98 10.01 12.53
C LYS A 175 0.90 11.00 12.98
N ALA A 176 0.73 12.09 12.27
CA ALA A 176 -0.25 13.13 12.59
C ALA A 176 -1.67 12.65 12.31
N GLN A 177 -1.90 12.02 11.16
CA GLN A 177 -3.20 11.48 10.75
C GLN A 177 -3.71 10.38 11.69
N THR A 178 -2.84 9.49 12.15
CA THR A 178 -3.22 8.37 13.03
C THR A 178 -3.33 8.76 14.51
N ARG A 179 -2.98 9.99 14.86
CA ARG A 179 -3.05 10.47 16.24
C ARG A 179 -4.51 10.57 16.70
N GLY A 180 -4.86 9.82 17.75
CA GLY A 180 -6.22 9.71 18.27
C GLY A 180 -7.08 8.62 17.61
N HIS A 181 -6.68 8.08 16.44
CA HIS A 181 -7.47 7.12 15.66
C HIS A 181 -6.93 5.68 15.69
N LYS A 182 -5.83 5.41 16.38
CA LYS A 182 -5.19 4.07 16.41
C LYS A 182 -6.13 2.98 16.92
N TRP A 183 -6.92 3.29 17.94
CA TRP A 183 -7.89 2.35 18.48
C TRP A 183 -9.01 2.04 17.49
N GLU A 184 -9.46 3.05 16.75
CA GLU A 184 -10.49 2.86 15.71
C GLU A 184 -9.98 1.98 14.56
N LEU A 185 -8.68 2.16 14.16
CA LEU A 185 -8.01 1.32 13.18
C LEU A 185 -7.86 -0.12 13.67
N PHE A 186 -7.47 -0.30 14.94
CA PHE A 186 -7.39 -1.63 15.54
C PHE A 186 -8.74 -2.35 15.54
N VAL A 187 -9.83 -1.66 15.91
CA VAL A 187 -11.18 -2.24 15.89
C VAL A 187 -11.65 -2.49 14.46
N LEU A 188 -11.20 -1.69 13.48
CA LEU A 188 -11.47 -1.96 12.07
C LEU A 188 -10.83 -3.29 11.64
N ASP A 189 -9.55 -3.50 11.95
CA ASP A 189 -8.84 -4.74 11.65
C ASP A 189 -9.47 -5.94 12.37
N LEU A 190 -9.82 -5.77 13.64
CA LEU A 190 -10.51 -6.81 14.41
C LEU A 190 -11.84 -7.24 13.75
N SER A 191 -12.52 -6.29 13.09
CA SER A 191 -13.77 -6.58 12.37
C SER A 191 -13.56 -7.40 11.09
N PHE A 192 -12.32 -7.51 10.60
CA PHE A 192 -11.94 -8.32 9.45
C PHE A 192 -11.31 -9.67 9.82
N ILE A 193 -11.02 -9.89 11.11
CA ILE A 193 -10.32 -11.11 11.56
C ILE A 193 -11.06 -12.39 11.16
N GLY A 194 -12.40 -12.38 11.24
CA GLY A 194 -13.22 -13.50 10.80
C GLY A 194 -13.07 -13.82 9.30
N TRP A 195 -12.98 -12.79 8.47
CA TRP A 195 -12.72 -12.93 7.04
C TRP A 195 -11.31 -13.46 6.76
N SER A 196 -10.32 -13.01 7.54
CA SER A 196 -8.94 -13.51 7.41
C SER A 196 -8.84 -14.99 7.75
N ILE A 197 -9.56 -15.45 8.78
CA ILE A 197 -9.64 -16.88 9.15
C ILE A 197 -10.29 -17.66 8.01
N LEU A 198 -11.40 -17.18 7.43
CA LEU A 198 -12.05 -17.83 6.29
C LEU A 198 -11.14 -17.89 5.06
N CYS A 199 -10.38 -16.83 4.78
CA CYS A 199 -9.39 -16.84 3.70
C CYS A 199 -8.33 -17.92 3.92
N SER A 200 -7.83 -18.10 5.15
CA SER A 200 -6.86 -19.15 5.48
C SER A 200 -7.47 -20.56 5.31
N LEU A 201 -8.72 -20.77 5.75
CA LEU A 201 -9.42 -22.04 5.59
C LEU A 201 -9.67 -22.41 4.11
N THR A 202 -9.80 -21.43 3.23
CA THR A 202 -10.00 -21.64 1.79
C THR A 202 -8.69 -21.63 1.00
N LEU A 203 -7.54 -21.82 1.67
CA LEU A 203 -6.21 -21.75 1.05
C LEU A 203 -5.99 -20.46 0.24
N GLY A 204 -6.57 -19.36 0.68
CA GLY A 204 -6.45 -18.04 0.04
C GLY A 204 -7.42 -17.79 -1.13
N ILE A 205 -8.21 -18.76 -1.59
CA ILE A 205 -9.14 -18.56 -2.71
C ILE A 205 -10.13 -17.43 -2.44
N LEU A 206 -10.63 -17.34 -1.20
CA LEU A 206 -11.58 -16.29 -0.80
C LEU A 206 -10.98 -14.88 -0.83
N SER A 207 -9.65 -14.77 -0.78
CA SER A 207 -8.94 -13.48 -0.83
C SER A 207 -9.22 -12.68 -2.10
N ILE A 208 -9.54 -13.35 -3.22
CA ILE A 208 -9.90 -12.70 -4.50
C ILE A 208 -11.08 -11.72 -4.30
N TRP A 209 -12.05 -12.09 -3.46
CA TRP A 209 -13.24 -11.28 -3.19
C TRP A 209 -13.08 -10.35 -1.98
N ILE A 210 -12.38 -10.82 -0.97
CA ILE A 210 -12.30 -10.10 0.32
C ILE A 210 -11.21 -9.03 0.30
N MET A 211 -10.07 -9.29 -0.33
CA MET A 211 -8.94 -8.37 -0.37
C MET A 211 -9.29 -6.98 -0.98
N PRO A 212 -9.93 -6.89 -2.15
CA PRO A 212 -10.29 -5.59 -2.72
C PRO A 212 -11.30 -4.83 -1.84
N TYR A 213 -12.20 -5.55 -1.18
CA TYR A 213 -13.14 -4.97 -0.22
C TYR A 213 -12.45 -4.42 1.03
N MET A 214 -11.53 -5.18 1.62
CA MET A 214 -10.76 -4.73 2.79
C MET A 214 -9.89 -3.51 2.42
N GLN A 215 -9.19 -3.57 1.30
CA GLN A 215 -8.34 -2.48 0.83
C GLN A 215 -9.13 -1.20 0.55
N GLN A 216 -10.31 -1.30 -0.08
CA GLN A 216 -11.20 -0.16 -0.29
C GLN A 216 -11.70 0.44 1.03
N THR A 217 -11.95 -0.38 2.04
CA THR A 217 -12.36 0.09 3.36
C THR A 217 -11.22 0.86 4.04
N ASP A 218 -9.99 0.35 3.96
CA ASP A 218 -8.80 0.99 4.53
C ASP A 218 -8.50 2.34 3.87
N ILE A 219 -8.57 2.40 2.54
CA ILE A 219 -8.40 3.66 1.80
C ILE A 219 -9.53 4.63 2.13
N GLY A 220 -10.77 4.15 2.24
CA GLY A 220 -11.88 4.98 2.68
C GLY A 220 -11.67 5.61 4.05
N TYR A 221 -11.10 4.82 4.97
CA TYR A 221 -10.75 5.31 6.29
C TYR A 221 -9.62 6.35 6.23
N PHE A 222 -8.58 6.09 5.44
CA PHE A 222 -7.49 7.03 5.19
C PHE A 222 -8.01 8.37 4.64
N GLU A 223 -8.86 8.35 3.60
CA GLU A 223 -9.41 9.57 3.02
C GLU A 223 -10.32 10.33 4.00
N ALA A 224 -11.09 9.62 4.81
CA ALA A 224 -11.93 10.24 5.82
C ALA A 224 -11.09 10.97 6.89
N ILE A 225 -10.03 10.33 7.38
CA ILE A 225 -9.08 10.98 8.30
C ILE A 225 -8.37 12.15 7.63
N LYS A 226 -7.93 12.01 6.39
CA LYS A 226 -7.29 13.07 5.61
C LYS A 226 -8.20 14.31 5.52
N ARG A 227 -9.48 14.12 5.20
CA ARG A 227 -10.49 15.20 5.16
C ARG A 227 -10.70 15.85 6.52
N MET A 228 -10.79 15.07 7.60
CA MET A 228 -11.03 15.61 8.95
C MET A 228 -9.82 16.35 9.52
N SER A 229 -8.63 15.86 9.26
CA SER A 229 -7.38 16.44 9.79
C SER A 229 -6.84 17.60 8.93
N GLY A 230 -7.26 17.69 7.66
CA GLY A 230 -6.69 18.60 6.67
C GLY A 230 -5.24 18.27 6.27
N ILE A 231 -4.64 17.23 6.88
CA ILE A 231 -3.24 16.85 6.65
C ILE A 231 -3.14 16.06 5.35
N GLY A 232 -2.35 16.56 4.39
CA GLY A 232 -2.19 15.95 3.07
C GLY A 232 -3.33 16.26 2.11
N SER A 233 -4.32 17.04 2.50
CA SER A 233 -5.26 17.61 1.57
C SER A 233 -4.47 18.57 0.66
N HIS A 234 -4.36 18.26 -0.62
CA HIS A 234 -3.96 19.25 -1.60
C HIS A 234 -5.04 20.35 -1.53
N LYS A 235 -4.71 21.52 -0.98
CA LYS A 235 -5.45 22.72 -1.37
C LYS A 235 -5.31 22.74 -2.89
N PRO A 236 -6.40 22.89 -3.67
CA PRO A 236 -6.22 23.34 -5.04
C PRO A 236 -5.27 24.54 -4.90
N GLU A 237 -4.09 24.50 -5.51
CA GLU A 237 -3.35 25.71 -5.76
C GLU A 237 -4.42 26.64 -6.28
N ASP A 238 -4.61 27.74 -5.58
CA ASP A 238 -5.34 28.89 -6.05
C ASP A 238 -4.68 29.20 -7.39
N ASP A 239 -5.23 28.58 -8.45
CA ASP A 239 -4.85 28.89 -9.82
C ASP A 239 -5.12 30.36 -9.89
N GLY A 240 -4.04 31.15 -9.69
CA GLY A 240 -4.08 32.56 -9.51
C GLY A 240 -5.15 33.11 -10.43
N GLN A 241 -6.28 33.43 -9.87
CA GLN A 241 -7.19 34.31 -10.55
C GLN A 241 -6.31 35.48 -10.97
N PHE A 242 -5.90 35.38 -12.22
CA PHE A 242 -5.38 36.50 -12.95
C PHE A 242 -6.43 37.57 -12.75
N HIS A 243 -6.23 38.40 -11.72
CA HIS A 243 -6.99 39.60 -11.53
C HIS A 243 -6.66 40.44 -12.75
N SER A 244 -7.53 40.34 -13.76
CA SER A 244 -7.62 41.23 -14.91
C SER A 244 -8.14 42.60 -14.49
N ASP A 245 -7.65 43.14 -13.37
CA ASP A 245 -7.91 44.47 -12.87
C ASP A 245 -6.73 45.42 -13.05
N ASP A 246 -5.70 45.03 -13.78
CA ASP A 246 -4.85 46.03 -14.44
C ASP A 246 -5.58 46.58 -15.67
N ARG A 247 -6.69 47.26 -15.36
CA ARG A 247 -7.30 48.19 -16.25
C ARG A 247 -6.29 49.28 -16.45
N PHE A 248 -5.56 49.18 -17.58
CA PHE A 248 -4.75 50.27 -18.13
C PHE A 248 -5.70 51.46 -18.33
N ASP A 249 -5.79 52.38 -17.38
CA ASP A 249 -6.35 53.69 -17.52
C ASP A 249 -5.35 54.57 -18.35
N GLY A 250 -5.15 54.14 -19.59
CA GLY A 250 -4.61 54.97 -20.65
C GLY A 250 -5.75 55.76 -21.23
N GLY A 251 -6.19 56.78 -20.52
CA GLY A 251 -7.07 57.78 -21.12
C GLY A 251 -6.44 58.39 -22.40
N PRO A 252 -7.21 58.59 -23.48
CA PRO A 252 -6.70 59.17 -24.68
C PRO A 252 -6.22 60.59 -24.42
N ALA A 253 -4.93 60.83 -24.77
CA ALA A 253 -4.39 62.16 -24.81
C ALA A 253 -5.28 63.03 -25.71
N SER A 254 -5.94 64.01 -25.11
CA SER A 254 -6.66 65.05 -25.82
C SER A 254 -5.67 65.82 -26.74
N TYR A 255 -5.77 65.55 -28.01
CA TYR A 255 -5.12 66.35 -29.05
C TYR A 255 -5.88 67.68 -29.10
N ASP A 256 -5.23 68.78 -28.65
CA ASP A 256 -5.67 70.16 -28.79
C ASP A 256 -5.08 70.76 -30.07
N PRO A 257 -5.89 71.17 -31.07
CA PRO A 257 -5.38 71.64 -32.35
C PRO A 257 -5.18 73.14 -32.44
N GLU A 258 -5.04 73.87 -31.31
CA GLU A 258 -4.79 75.30 -31.35
C GLU A 258 -3.72 75.73 -30.34
N ARG A 259 -2.39 75.52 -30.80
CA ARG A 259 -1.29 76.43 -30.54
C ARG A 259 -0.05 76.06 -31.30
#